data_6a3456f78a00f6d27e36b8dc83a1f6dd
#
_entry.id   6a3456f78a00f6d27e36b8dc83a1f6dd
#
_cell.length_a   1.000
_cell.length_b   1.000
_cell.length_c   1.000
_cell.angle_alpha   90.00
_cell.angle_beta   90.00
_cell.angle_gamma   90.00
#
_symmetry.space_group_name_H-M   'P 1'
#
loop_
_entity.id
_entity.type
_entity.pdbx_description
1 polymer ?
#
loop_
_entity_poly.entity_id
_entity_poly.type
_entity_poly.pdbx_seq_one_letter_code
_entity_poly.pdbx_strand_id
1 'polypeptide(L)'
;GHLVREIDALGGQMGINIDKTFIQSKMLNKSKGPAVHSLRAQADKANYSMEMRNTLQNTEHLTIRQAEVAEILTKEGDREQITGVKTVSGATYHCKAVVLCTGTYLRARCLTGEMITYTGPNGLMAANHLTDSLLAHGVEMFRFKTGTPARIDKRSIDFSKMEEQRGDKKVVPFSFTTNPEDVQID
;
A
#
# COMPACT_ATOMS: atom_id res chain seq x y z
N GLY A 1 2.61 -10.03 -6.98
CA GLY A 1 3.27 -11.14 -6.34
C GLY A 1 4.79 -11.04 -6.35
N HIS A 2 5.44 -10.84 -7.51
CA HIS A 2 6.91 -10.83 -7.61
C HIS A 2 7.56 -9.78 -6.72
N LEU A 3 7.19 -8.51 -6.85
CA LEU A 3 7.77 -7.41 -6.07
C LEU A 3 7.62 -7.61 -4.55
N VAL A 4 6.49 -8.17 -4.10
CA VAL A 4 6.30 -8.46 -2.66
C VAL A 4 7.31 -9.49 -2.17
N ARG A 5 7.60 -10.51 -2.97
CA ARG A 5 8.62 -11.52 -2.63
C ARG A 5 10.04 -10.96 -2.67
N GLU A 6 10.34 -10.06 -3.58
CA GLU A 6 11.63 -9.36 -3.60
C GLU A 6 11.81 -8.48 -2.37
N ILE A 7 10.77 -7.75 -1.96
CA ILE A 7 10.77 -6.95 -0.72
C ILE A 7 10.92 -7.87 0.51
N ASP A 8 10.23 -9.00 0.53
CA ASP A 8 10.33 -9.99 1.61
C ASP A 8 11.75 -10.55 1.76
N ALA A 9 12.41 -10.85 0.64
CA ALA A 9 13.81 -11.32 0.64
C ALA A 9 14.78 -10.30 1.26
N LEU A 10 14.42 -9.02 1.29
CA LEU A 10 15.16 -7.94 1.95
C LEU A 10 14.71 -7.69 3.40
N GLY A 11 13.84 -8.52 3.95
CA GLY A 11 13.30 -8.39 5.31
C GLY A 11 12.05 -7.51 5.40
N GLY A 12 11.33 -7.31 4.30
CA GLY A 12 10.10 -6.52 4.28
C GLY A 12 8.92 -7.22 4.96
N GLN A 13 8.03 -6.46 5.56
CA GLN A 13 6.93 -6.95 6.38
C GLN A 13 5.68 -7.35 5.58
N MET A 14 5.55 -6.91 4.32
CA MET A 14 4.30 -7.07 3.56
C MET A 14 3.94 -8.54 3.29
N GLY A 15 4.93 -9.39 2.99
CA GLY A 15 4.75 -10.83 2.79
C GLY A 15 4.26 -11.53 4.05
N ILE A 16 4.90 -11.27 5.18
CA ILE A 16 4.53 -11.83 6.49
C ILE A 16 3.11 -11.38 6.88
N ASN A 17 2.80 -10.11 6.68
CA ASN A 17 1.50 -9.56 7.06
C ASN A 17 0.35 -10.16 6.24
N ILE A 18 0.54 -10.36 4.92
CA ILE A 18 -0.50 -10.97 4.11
C ILE A 18 -0.67 -12.46 4.44
N ASP A 19 0.38 -13.18 4.77
CA ASP A 19 0.30 -14.59 5.15
C ASP A 19 -0.53 -14.80 6.42
N LYS A 20 -0.61 -13.82 7.31
CA LYS A 20 -1.45 -13.85 8.51
C LYS A 20 -2.90 -13.42 8.27
N THR A 21 -3.18 -12.74 7.18
CA THR A 21 -4.46 -12.00 7.04
C THR A 21 -5.17 -12.22 5.72
N PHE A 22 -4.70 -13.13 4.88
CA PHE A 22 -5.38 -13.46 3.64
C PHE A 22 -6.65 -14.29 3.89
N ILE A 23 -7.61 -14.13 2.99
CA ILE A 23 -8.86 -14.92 2.94
C ILE A 23 -8.90 -15.83 1.73
N GLN A 24 -8.08 -15.58 0.74
CA GLN A 24 -7.88 -16.42 -0.42
C GLN A 24 -6.47 -16.22 -0.98
N SER A 25 -5.80 -17.30 -1.36
CA SER A 25 -4.55 -17.25 -2.09
C SER A 25 -4.64 -18.09 -3.36
N LYS A 26 -4.06 -17.57 -4.45
CA LYS A 26 -4.06 -18.22 -5.76
C LYS A 26 -2.80 -17.92 -6.53
N MET A 27 -2.19 -18.97 -7.10
CA MET A 27 -1.11 -18.81 -8.06
C MET A 27 -1.69 -18.50 -9.44
N LEU A 28 -1.36 -17.33 -9.98
CA LEU A 28 -1.76 -16.90 -11.32
C LEU A 28 -0.77 -17.40 -12.39
N ASN A 29 -1.24 -17.43 -13.63
CA ASN A 29 -0.45 -17.76 -14.82
C ASN A 29 0.19 -19.16 -14.84
N LYS A 30 -0.39 -20.14 -14.14
CA LYS A 30 0.13 -21.51 -14.07
C LYS A 30 0.32 -22.16 -15.46
N SER A 31 -0.49 -21.78 -16.45
CA SER A 31 -0.39 -22.28 -17.82
C SER A 31 0.73 -21.66 -18.66
N LYS A 32 1.37 -20.60 -18.17
CA LYS A 32 2.35 -19.80 -18.95
C LYS A 32 3.82 -20.05 -18.58
N GLY A 33 4.06 -21.00 -17.69
CA GLY A 33 5.40 -21.37 -17.23
C GLY A 33 5.85 -20.64 -15.95
N PRO A 34 6.86 -21.20 -15.26
CA PRO A 34 7.24 -20.77 -13.90
C PRO A 34 7.71 -19.30 -13.78
N ALA A 35 8.33 -18.78 -14.83
CA ALA A 35 8.87 -17.40 -14.82
C ALA A 35 7.79 -16.31 -14.61
N VAL A 36 6.55 -16.62 -14.97
CA VAL A 36 5.42 -15.66 -14.82
C VAL A 36 4.40 -16.11 -13.78
N HIS A 37 4.68 -17.18 -13.03
CA HIS A 37 3.85 -17.56 -11.89
C HIS A 37 3.85 -16.44 -10.86
N SER A 38 2.69 -15.96 -10.48
CA SER A 38 2.55 -14.85 -9.56
C SER A 38 1.51 -15.15 -8.50
N LEU A 39 1.90 -15.05 -7.24
CA LEU A 39 0.98 -15.15 -6.13
C LEU A 39 0.03 -13.95 -6.10
N ARG A 40 -1.23 -14.23 -5.87
CA ARG A 40 -2.27 -13.25 -5.59
C ARG A 40 -3.00 -13.66 -4.34
N ALA A 41 -3.08 -12.78 -3.36
CA ALA A 41 -3.92 -12.96 -2.19
C ALA A 41 -5.03 -11.92 -2.14
N GLN A 42 -6.19 -12.33 -1.64
CA GLN A 42 -7.22 -11.42 -1.16
C GLN A 42 -7.05 -11.30 0.35
N ALA A 43 -6.90 -10.07 0.82
CA ALA A 43 -6.72 -9.79 2.23
C ALA A 43 -8.06 -9.50 2.91
N ASP A 44 -8.22 -9.95 4.15
CA ASP A 44 -9.14 -9.29 5.06
C ASP A 44 -8.59 -7.88 5.35
N LYS A 45 -9.25 -6.87 4.80
CA LYS A 45 -8.76 -5.49 4.85
C LYS A 45 -8.62 -4.96 6.28
N ALA A 46 -9.54 -5.31 7.16
CA ALA A 46 -9.52 -4.86 8.55
C ALA A 46 -8.39 -5.54 9.32
N ASN A 47 -8.30 -6.85 9.21
CA ASN A 47 -7.24 -7.63 9.87
C ASN A 47 -5.85 -7.27 9.33
N TYR A 48 -5.69 -7.08 8.02
CA TYR A 48 -4.43 -6.64 7.44
C TYR A 48 -3.95 -5.30 8.03
N SER A 49 -4.85 -4.33 8.14
CA SER A 49 -4.53 -3.02 8.69
C SER A 49 -4.20 -3.10 10.19
N MET A 50 -4.94 -3.91 10.94
CA MET A 50 -4.72 -4.11 12.36
C MET A 50 -3.38 -4.80 12.64
N GLU A 51 -3.09 -5.89 11.94
CA GLU A 51 -1.84 -6.64 12.12
C GLU A 51 -0.62 -5.79 11.75
N MET A 52 -0.67 -5.05 10.64
CA MET A 52 0.41 -4.14 10.27
C MET A 52 0.61 -3.04 11.31
N ARG A 53 -0.46 -2.47 11.84
CA ARG A 53 -0.39 -1.45 12.90
C ARG A 53 0.27 -2.02 14.16
N ASN A 54 -0.16 -3.22 14.59
CA ASN A 54 0.41 -3.89 15.74
C ASN A 54 1.92 -4.13 15.57
N THR A 55 2.32 -4.61 14.39
CA THR A 55 3.73 -4.80 14.06
C THR A 55 4.52 -3.50 14.16
N LEU A 56 4.03 -2.43 13.55
CA LEU A 56 4.72 -1.13 13.56
C LEU A 56 4.79 -0.52 14.95
N GLN A 57 3.71 -0.62 15.75
CA GLN A 57 3.68 -0.09 17.12
C GLN A 57 4.65 -0.80 18.08
N ASN A 58 4.95 -2.07 17.81
CA ASN A 58 5.87 -2.87 18.61
C ASN A 58 7.31 -2.91 18.04
N THR A 59 7.57 -2.18 16.95
CA THR A 59 8.91 -2.08 16.37
C THR A 59 9.75 -1.08 17.17
N GLU A 60 10.89 -1.53 17.67
CA GLU A 60 11.83 -0.67 18.38
C GLU A 60 12.33 0.49 17.53
N HIS A 61 12.54 1.62 18.15
CA HIS A 61 13.03 2.85 17.50
C HIS A 61 12.12 3.41 16.38
N LEU A 62 10.87 2.92 16.27
CA LEU A 62 9.89 3.43 15.34
C LEU A 62 8.82 4.25 16.07
N THR A 63 8.65 5.50 15.66
CA THR A 63 7.59 6.37 16.17
C THR A 63 6.58 6.67 15.07
N ILE A 64 5.31 6.35 15.32
CA ILE A 64 4.20 6.65 14.40
C ILE A 64 3.58 7.98 14.83
N ARG A 65 3.43 8.91 13.87
CA ARG A 65 2.78 10.20 14.07
C ARG A 65 1.69 10.40 13.03
N GLN A 66 0.52 10.82 13.47
CA GLN A 66 -0.57 11.25 12.58
C GLN A 66 -0.40 12.74 12.28
N ALA A 67 0.09 13.05 11.10
CA ALA A 67 0.26 14.42 10.63
C ALA A 67 0.31 14.46 9.10
N GLU A 68 -0.18 15.55 8.50
CA GLU A 68 0.01 15.82 7.09
C GLU A 68 1.32 16.61 6.92
N VAL A 69 2.25 16.07 6.15
CA VAL A 69 3.50 16.75 5.79
C VAL A 69 3.22 17.73 4.65
N ALA A 70 3.60 18.97 4.84
CA ALA A 70 3.40 20.04 3.87
C ALA A 70 4.67 20.39 3.10
N GLU A 71 5.84 20.24 3.73
CA GLU A 71 7.08 20.79 3.19
C GLU A 71 8.28 19.89 3.55
N ILE A 72 9.18 19.74 2.61
CA ILE A 72 10.51 19.18 2.83
C ILE A 72 11.46 20.33 3.12
N LEU A 73 12.20 20.22 4.21
CA LEU A 73 13.17 21.23 4.63
C LEU A 73 14.57 20.80 4.22
N THR A 74 15.27 21.75 3.61
CA THR A 74 16.64 21.56 3.14
C THR A 74 17.53 22.68 3.62
N LYS A 75 18.83 22.51 3.52
CA LYS A 75 19.84 23.55 3.62
C LYS A 75 20.68 23.60 2.36
N GLU A 76 21.07 24.80 1.98
CA GLU A 76 22.01 25.02 0.89
C GLU A 76 23.41 24.51 1.23
N GLY A 77 24.14 24.07 0.20
CA GLY A 77 25.51 23.59 0.25
C GLY A 77 25.94 23.22 -1.17
N ASP A 78 27.05 22.50 -1.33
CA ASP A 78 27.49 21.98 -2.64
C ASP A 78 26.42 21.11 -3.29
N ARG A 79 25.58 20.49 -2.46
CA ARG A 79 24.33 19.83 -2.83
C ARG A 79 23.28 20.16 -1.78
N GLU A 80 22.04 20.28 -2.21
CA GLU A 80 20.91 20.44 -1.31
C GLU A 80 20.81 19.24 -0.35
N GLN A 81 20.73 19.48 0.93
CA GLN A 81 20.69 18.45 1.97
C GLN A 81 19.38 18.53 2.74
N ILE A 82 18.72 17.39 2.91
CA ILE A 82 17.53 17.27 3.75
C ILE A 82 17.90 17.59 5.20
N THR A 83 17.07 18.42 5.84
CA THR A 83 17.19 18.75 7.27
C THR A 83 15.95 18.33 8.06
N GLY A 84 14.83 18.11 7.40
CA GLY A 84 13.59 17.73 8.05
C GLY A 84 12.36 17.80 7.17
N VAL A 85 11.22 17.71 7.83
CA VAL A 85 9.90 17.93 7.24
C VAL A 85 9.09 18.86 8.15
N LYS A 86 8.18 19.62 7.54
CA LYS A 86 7.23 20.48 8.25
C LYS A 86 5.82 20.01 7.96
N THR A 87 4.99 19.98 8.99
CA THR A 87 3.59 19.60 8.89
C THR A 87 2.69 20.80 8.64
N VAL A 88 1.48 20.56 8.16
CA VAL A 88 0.44 21.60 8.01
C VAL A 88 0.15 22.31 9.32
N SER A 89 0.23 21.63 10.46
CA SER A 89 0.05 22.21 11.79
C SER A 89 1.24 23.06 12.27
N GLY A 90 2.33 23.14 11.48
CA GLY A 90 3.52 23.92 11.79
C GLY A 90 4.61 23.18 12.57
N ALA A 91 4.38 21.94 12.98
CA ALA A 91 5.42 21.14 13.64
C ALA A 91 6.54 20.77 12.67
N THR A 92 7.79 20.84 13.14
CA THR A 92 8.97 20.44 12.39
C THR A 92 9.60 19.19 12.98
N TYR A 93 9.91 18.22 12.10
CA TYR A 93 10.62 17.00 12.45
C TYR A 93 11.96 17.00 11.75
N HIS A 94 13.05 17.03 12.51
CA HIS A 94 14.40 16.99 11.95
C HIS A 94 14.80 15.57 11.58
N CYS A 95 15.34 15.38 10.38
CA CYS A 95 15.81 14.09 9.90
C CYS A 95 16.93 14.26 8.88
N LYS A 96 17.66 13.17 8.64
CA LYS A 96 18.75 13.10 7.65
C LYS A 96 18.26 12.63 6.28
N ALA A 97 17.11 11.98 6.23
CA ALA A 97 16.52 11.45 5.00
C ALA A 97 15.00 11.40 5.13
N VAL A 98 14.32 11.48 4.00
CA VAL A 98 12.86 11.35 3.87
C VAL A 98 12.56 10.30 2.83
N VAL A 99 11.68 9.35 3.16
CA VAL A 99 11.16 8.34 2.23
C VAL A 99 9.70 8.66 1.95
N LEU A 100 9.37 8.91 0.69
CA LEU A 100 8.02 9.24 0.26
C LEU A 100 7.24 7.98 -0.08
N CYS A 101 6.22 7.67 0.71
CA CYS A 101 5.31 6.54 0.50
C CYS A 101 3.86 7.03 0.46
N THR A 102 3.58 8.01 -0.37
CA THR A 102 2.35 8.81 -0.39
C THR A 102 1.13 8.10 -0.97
N GLY A 103 1.30 6.91 -1.50
CA GLY A 103 0.19 6.16 -2.10
C GLY A 103 -0.51 6.95 -3.20
N THR A 104 -1.84 7.06 -3.13
CA THR A 104 -2.69 7.78 -4.09
C THR A 104 -3.34 9.01 -3.48
N TYR A 105 -2.66 9.70 -2.56
CA TYR A 105 -3.23 10.82 -1.78
C TYR A 105 -2.79 12.21 -2.24
N LEU A 106 -1.63 12.36 -2.91
CA LEU A 106 -1.14 13.65 -3.35
C LEU A 106 -2.07 14.29 -4.37
N ARG A 107 -2.69 15.44 -4.00
CA ARG A 107 -3.71 16.14 -4.79
C ARG A 107 -4.70 15.18 -5.44
N ALA A 108 -5.17 14.21 -4.65
CA ALA A 108 -6.01 13.13 -5.12
C ALA A 108 -7.39 13.63 -5.53
N ARG A 109 -7.97 12.94 -6.51
CA ARG A 109 -9.37 13.06 -6.87
C ARG A 109 -9.93 11.67 -7.17
N CYS A 110 -11.15 11.42 -6.74
CA CYS A 110 -11.88 10.20 -7.03
C CYS A 110 -12.93 10.47 -8.10
N LEU A 111 -13.03 9.55 -9.07
CA LEU A 111 -14.04 9.59 -10.12
C LEU A 111 -14.96 8.39 -9.95
N THR A 112 -16.27 8.64 -9.89
CA THR A 112 -17.29 7.61 -9.78
C THR A 112 -18.39 7.94 -10.79
N GLY A 113 -18.38 7.25 -11.93
CA GLY A 113 -19.18 7.68 -13.08
C GLY A 113 -18.76 9.08 -13.52
N GLU A 114 -19.71 9.99 -13.58
CA GLU A 114 -19.47 11.40 -13.94
C GLU A 114 -19.09 12.29 -12.75
N MET A 115 -19.25 11.77 -11.52
CA MET A 115 -18.93 12.53 -10.31
C MET A 115 -17.43 12.59 -10.07
N ILE A 116 -16.92 13.79 -9.79
CA ILE A 116 -15.56 14.05 -9.37
C ILE A 116 -15.58 14.60 -7.95
N THR A 117 -14.88 13.92 -7.03
CA THR A 117 -14.66 14.39 -5.66
C THR A 117 -13.17 14.61 -5.42
N TYR A 118 -12.83 15.73 -4.80
CA TYR A 118 -11.43 16.07 -4.47
C TYR A 118 -11.08 15.54 -3.08
N THR A 119 -11.01 14.23 -2.99
CA THR A 119 -10.69 13.48 -1.77
C THR A 119 -9.66 12.40 -2.09
N GLY A 120 -9.00 11.90 -1.07
CA GLY A 120 -8.27 10.63 -1.15
C GLY A 120 -9.22 9.42 -1.19
N PRO A 121 -8.69 8.21 -1.29
CA PRO A 121 -9.47 6.97 -1.28
C PRO A 121 -10.34 6.84 -0.03
N ASN A 122 -11.49 6.19 -0.17
CA ASN A 122 -12.46 5.91 0.91
C ASN A 122 -12.99 7.18 1.64
N GLY A 123 -13.03 8.32 0.97
CA GLY A 123 -13.51 9.58 1.56
C GLY A 123 -12.51 10.25 2.52
N LEU A 124 -11.30 9.75 2.63
CA LEU A 124 -10.24 10.37 3.41
C LEU A 124 -9.76 11.66 2.74
N MET A 125 -9.14 12.56 3.50
CA MET A 125 -8.61 13.79 2.95
C MET A 125 -7.51 13.51 1.92
N ALA A 126 -7.46 14.32 0.86
CA ALA A 126 -6.31 14.36 -0.04
C ALA A 126 -5.16 15.14 0.63
N ALA A 127 -3.91 14.74 0.37
CA ALA A 127 -2.73 15.48 0.78
C ALA A 127 -2.42 16.55 -0.29
N ASN A 128 -2.75 17.80 0.00
CA ASN A 128 -2.73 18.85 -1.00
C ASN A 128 -1.47 19.73 -0.94
N HIS A 129 -0.73 19.73 0.17
CA HIS A 129 0.33 20.71 0.44
C HIS A 129 1.72 20.26 -0.03
N LEU A 130 2.07 18.99 0.14
CA LEU A 130 3.42 18.49 -0.15
C LEU A 130 3.83 18.60 -1.62
N THR A 131 2.87 18.57 -2.55
CA THR A 131 3.15 18.59 -4.00
C THR A 131 3.96 19.82 -4.41
N ASP A 132 3.64 20.99 -3.89
CA ASP A 132 4.34 22.23 -4.24
C ASP A 132 5.79 22.23 -3.74
N SER A 133 6.00 21.68 -2.55
CA SER A 133 7.36 21.49 -2.02
C SER A 133 8.17 20.53 -2.90
N LEU A 134 7.60 19.43 -3.34
CA LEU A 134 8.27 18.48 -4.25
C LEU A 134 8.63 19.12 -5.59
N LEU A 135 7.72 19.89 -6.18
CA LEU A 135 7.98 20.65 -7.42
C LEU A 135 9.10 21.67 -7.25
N ALA A 136 9.13 22.38 -6.10
CA ALA A 136 10.18 23.34 -5.78
C ALA A 136 11.57 22.71 -5.68
N HIS A 137 11.65 21.44 -5.27
CA HIS A 137 12.88 20.64 -5.24
C HIS A 137 13.17 19.90 -6.57
N GLY A 138 12.50 20.27 -7.66
CA GLY A 138 12.76 19.74 -9.00
C GLY A 138 12.21 18.35 -9.26
N VAL A 139 11.32 17.82 -8.41
CA VAL A 139 10.66 16.54 -8.66
C VAL A 139 9.57 16.72 -9.71
N GLU A 140 9.73 16.09 -10.87
CA GLU A 140 8.68 16.10 -11.88
C GLU A 140 7.47 15.27 -11.43
N MET A 141 6.27 15.85 -11.56
CA MET A 141 5.05 15.24 -11.08
C MET A 141 4.08 14.97 -12.23
N PHE A 142 3.62 13.74 -12.33
CA PHE A 142 2.63 13.31 -13.32
C PHE A 142 1.40 12.76 -12.62
N ARG A 143 0.24 12.93 -13.29
CA ARG A 143 -0.99 12.36 -12.75
C ARG A 143 -1.19 10.94 -13.24
N PHE A 144 -1.24 10.01 -12.30
CA PHE A 144 -1.55 8.62 -12.57
C PHE A 144 -3.00 8.29 -12.21
N LYS A 145 -3.55 7.32 -12.91
CA LYS A 145 -4.87 6.75 -12.64
C LYS A 145 -4.69 5.35 -12.06
N THR A 146 -5.41 5.05 -10.99
CA THR A 146 -5.64 3.69 -10.51
C THR A 146 -7.11 3.34 -10.70
N GLY A 147 -7.41 2.09 -11.05
CA GLY A 147 -8.77 1.59 -11.17
C GLY A 147 -9.14 0.75 -9.95
N THR A 148 -10.31 0.99 -9.38
CA THR A 148 -10.87 0.15 -8.32
C THR A 148 -12.15 -0.49 -8.86
N PRO A 149 -12.32 -1.82 -8.76
CA PRO A 149 -13.57 -2.48 -9.13
C PRO A 149 -14.74 -1.93 -8.31
N ALA A 150 -15.90 -1.85 -8.93
CA ALA A 150 -17.11 -1.44 -8.24
C ALA A 150 -17.42 -2.39 -7.07
N ARG A 151 -17.87 -1.84 -5.95
CA ARG A 151 -18.42 -2.61 -4.85
C ARG A 151 -19.89 -2.86 -5.15
N ILE A 152 -20.28 -4.12 -5.15
CA ILE A 152 -21.64 -4.56 -5.49
C ILE A 152 -22.29 -5.09 -4.21
N ASP A 153 -23.58 -4.76 -4.02
CA ASP A 153 -24.37 -5.36 -2.93
C ASP A 153 -24.52 -6.86 -3.22
N LYS A 154 -24.05 -7.68 -2.29
CA LYS A 154 -24.12 -9.15 -2.42
C LYS A 154 -25.52 -9.66 -2.73
N ARG A 155 -26.56 -9.00 -2.23
CA ARG A 155 -27.96 -9.38 -2.44
C ARG A 155 -28.44 -9.15 -3.88
N SER A 156 -27.76 -8.29 -4.64
CA SER A 156 -28.07 -8.00 -6.04
C SER A 156 -27.34 -8.93 -7.03
N ILE A 157 -26.50 -9.83 -6.55
CA ILE A 157 -25.68 -10.70 -7.39
C ILE A 157 -26.46 -11.97 -7.75
N ASP A 158 -26.58 -12.24 -9.05
CA ASP A 158 -27.06 -13.53 -9.55
C ASP A 158 -25.89 -14.51 -9.71
N PHE A 159 -25.62 -15.27 -8.66
CA PHE A 159 -24.53 -16.24 -8.64
C PHE A 159 -24.70 -17.36 -9.66
N SER A 160 -25.94 -17.63 -10.17
CA SER A 160 -26.15 -18.67 -11.18
C SER A 160 -25.50 -18.36 -12.53
N LYS A 161 -25.19 -17.07 -12.77
CA LYS A 161 -24.52 -16.58 -13.99
C LYS A 161 -23.00 -16.43 -13.84
N MET A 162 -22.45 -16.89 -12.72
CA MET A 162 -21.05 -16.71 -12.40
C MET A 162 -20.38 -18.06 -12.16
N GLU A 163 -19.11 -18.15 -12.49
CA GLU A 163 -18.24 -19.25 -12.14
C GLU A 163 -17.49 -18.94 -10.85
N GLU A 164 -17.54 -19.84 -9.87
CA GLU A 164 -16.78 -19.71 -8.63
C GLU A 164 -15.29 -19.93 -8.87
N GLN A 165 -14.49 -18.94 -8.55
CA GLN A 165 -13.03 -19.05 -8.61
C GLN A 165 -12.45 -19.24 -7.21
N ARG A 166 -12.26 -20.49 -6.83
CA ARG A 166 -11.64 -20.86 -5.54
C ARG A 166 -10.14 -20.56 -5.53
N GLY A 167 -9.61 -20.39 -4.33
CA GLY A 167 -8.18 -20.38 -4.08
C GLY A 167 -7.49 -21.69 -4.39
N ASP A 168 -6.19 -21.72 -4.28
CA ASP A 168 -5.42 -22.95 -4.42
C ASP A 168 -5.63 -23.86 -3.19
N LYS A 169 -5.77 -25.16 -3.41
CA LYS A 169 -5.90 -26.15 -2.33
C LYS A 169 -4.65 -26.22 -1.45
N LYS A 170 -3.48 -26.05 -2.05
CA LYS A 170 -2.20 -25.93 -1.34
C LYS A 170 -1.71 -24.49 -1.48
N VAL A 171 -1.75 -23.78 -0.39
CA VAL A 171 -1.32 -22.37 -0.36
C VAL A 171 0.20 -22.29 -0.31
N VAL A 172 0.77 -21.42 -1.14
CA VAL A 172 2.17 -21.05 -1.08
C VAL A 172 2.27 -19.73 -0.35
N PRO A 173 3.03 -19.60 0.75
CA PRO A 173 3.17 -18.35 1.47
C PRO A 173 3.86 -17.29 0.62
N PHE A 174 3.56 -16.03 0.89
CA PHE A 174 4.25 -14.90 0.29
C PHE A 174 5.64 -14.70 0.88
N SER A 175 5.77 -14.84 2.19
CA SER A 175 7.04 -14.72 2.87
C SER A 175 7.85 -16.01 2.80
N PHE A 176 9.16 -15.88 2.62
CA PHE A 176 10.11 -16.99 2.71
C PHE A 176 10.30 -17.48 4.15
N THR A 177 9.93 -16.66 5.14
CA THR A 177 10.05 -16.99 6.57
C THR A 177 8.78 -17.59 7.16
N THR A 178 7.66 -17.55 6.44
CA THR A 178 6.40 -18.18 6.87
C THR A 178 6.47 -19.69 6.66
N ASN A 179 6.17 -20.46 7.71
CA ASN A 179 6.03 -21.92 7.56
C ASN A 179 4.84 -22.24 6.64
N PRO A 180 5.01 -23.02 5.56
CA PRO A 180 3.93 -23.36 4.66
C PRO A 180 2.73 -24.05 5.33
N GLU A 181 2.92 -24.76 6.43
CA GLU A 181 1.82 -25.41 7.15
C GLU A 181 0.92 -24.42 7.88
N ASP A 182 1.43 -23.24 8.25
CA ASP A 182 0.69 -22.20 8.99
C ASP A 182 -0.30 -21.43 8.12
N VAL A 183 -0.21 -21.56 6.79
CA VAL A 183 -1.05 -20.83 5.82
C VAL A 183 -2.08 -21.71 5.13
N GLN A 184 -2.22 -22.98 5.51
CA GLN A 184 -3.23 -23.85 4.93
C GLN A 184 -4.61 -23.48 5.47
N ILE A 185 -5.60 -23.41 4.58
CA ILE A 185 -7.01 -23.13 4.92
C ILE A 185 -7.80 -24.38 4.58
N ASP A 186 -8.60 -24.84 5.52
CA ASP A 186 -9.52 -26.00 5.36
C ASP A 186 -10.68 -25.69 4.40
#